data_6a445ddc6ec3383f0e98d0587a61a0ea
#
_entry.id   6a445ddc6ec3383f0e98d0587a61a0ea
#
_cell.length_a   1.000
_cell.length_b   1.000
_cell.length_c   1.000
_cell.angle_alpha   90.00
_cell.angle_beta   90.00
_cell.angle_gamma   90.00
#
_symmetry.space_group_name_H-M   'P 1'
#
loop_
_entity.id
_entity.type
_entity.pdbx_description
1 polymer ?
#
loop_
_entity_poly.entity_id
_entity_poly.type
_entity_poly.pdbx_seq_one_letter_code
_entity_poly.pdbx_strand_id
1 'polypeptide(L)'
;MLSGKEYSPRLLAHKLIAEPDSESFIENLVWECLTCGLCEERCPSGVQVSRFIMEMRTLLAGTKGLKGYRSHDGALHSWMRLMTSPNLEQSRLGWLGDGLQVAESGPLAFFTGCAPYFDVFFSGIEVNTLSIVRDSIRLLNFLEIVPVILEKERCCGHDLLWTGDRENFEALCRLNYKEFQAAGVEEVIVSCPECYQVLGQYMPEVIPGMKLKVTLLSDLLRREISKGGVTFKPLKRRATYQDPCRLGRMAGSCETPRALIQMIPELVFKEMKNSGRSAICCGNNGFINCDAYSKRIQVERLQEAKATRSDLLITACPKCMIHLTCAMRDPYRHSSLSMEIRDLASVLADQIEWSKE
;
A
#
# COMPACT_ATOMS: atom_id res chain seq x y z
N MET A 1 13.19 -16.66 -8.44
CA MET A 1 13.04 -17.51 -7.24
C MET A 1 13.01 -16.59 -6.04
N LEU A 2 12.00 -16.70 -5.20
CA LEU A 2 11.95 -15.98 -3.93
C LEU A 2 12.97 -16.64 -3.01
N SER A 3 14.10 -15.96 -2.78
CA SER A 3 15.16 -16.22 -1.79
C SER A 3 15.15 -17.59 -1.08
N GLY A 4 15.36 -18.67 -1.86
CA GLY A 4 15.53 -20.03 -1.34
C GLY A 4 14.27 -20.89 -1.20
N LYS A 5 13.07 -20.41 -1.62
CA LYS A 5 11.88 -21.24 -1.78
C LYS A 5 11.81 -21.81 -3.21
N GLU A 6 11.46 -23.07 -3.34
CA GLU A 6 11.10 -23.68 -4.62
C GLU A 6 9.70 -23.19 -5.06
N TYR A 7 9.58 -21.89 -5.34
CA TYR A 7 8.35 -21.29 -5.83
C TYR A 7 8.59 -20.61 -7.17
N SER A 8 7.75 -20.96 -8.13
CA SER A 8 7.60 -20.18 -9.36
C SER A 8 6.18 -20.36 -9.93
N PRO A 9 5.65 -19.38 -10.70
CA PRO A 9 4.38 -19.57 -11.41
C PRO A 9 4.39 -20.78 -12.35
N ARG A 10 5.55 -21.09 -12.96
CA ARG A 10 5.73 -22.27 -13.81
C ARG A 10 5.55 -23.57 -13.02
N LEU A 11 6.14 -23.67 -11.82
CA LEU A 11 5.99 -24.83 -10.94
C LEU A 11 4.53 -25.02 -10.56
N LEU A 12 3.83 -23.94 -10.18
CA LEU A 12 2.41 -24.00 -9.85
C LEU A 12 1.58 -24.49 -11.04
N ALA A 13 1.78 -23.93 -12.23
CA ALA A 13 1.06 -24.36 -13.44
C ALA A 13 1.35 -25.84 -13.79
N HIS A 14 2.62 -26.26 -13.68
CA HIS A 14 3.00 -27.64 -13.91
C HIS A 14 2.29 -28.60 -12.93
N LYS A 15 2.28 -28.27 -11.65
CA LYS A 15 1.63 -29.09 -10.63
C LYS A 15 0.12 -29.18 -10.81
N LEU A 16 -0.54 -28.09 -11.15
CA LEU A 16 -1.97 -28.06 -11.46
C LEU A 16 -2.35 -29.00 -12.62
N ILE A 17 -1.47 -29.14 -13.61
CA ILE A 17 -1.71 -29.96 -14.81
C ILE A 17 -1.30 -31.42 -14.58
N ALA A 18 -0.11 -31.65 -14.01
CA ALA A 18 0.49 -32.97 -13.90
C ALA A 18 0.05 -33.76 -12.67
N GLU A 19 -0.31 -33.07 -11.60
CA GLU A 19 -0.63 -33.67 -10.30
C GLU A 19 -1.85 -32.98 -9.67
N PRO A 20 -3.04 -32.96 -10.35
CA PRO A 20 -4.21 -32.23 -9.87
C PRO A 20 -4.71 -32.71 -8.49
N ASP A 21 -4.43 -33.96 -8.14
CA ASP A 21 -4.81 -34.55 -6.85
C ASP A 21 -3.86 -34.18 -5.69
N SER A 22 -2.76 -33.47 -5.97
CA SER A 22 -1.83 -32.98 -4.94
C SER A 22 -2.35 -31.71 -4.25
N GLU A 23 -3.58 -31.75 -3.74
CA GLU A 23 -4.28 -30.59 -3.18
C GLU A 23 -3.45 -29.79 -2.16
N SER A 24 -2.84 -30.48 -1.18
CA SER A 24 -2.07 -29.81 -0.11
C SER A 24 -0.85 -29.05 -0.62
N PHE A 25 -0.19 -29.56 -1.66
CA PHE A 25 0.96 -28.92 -2.26
C PHE A 25 0.54 -27.70 -3.09
N ILE A 26 -0.51 -27.83 -3.88
CA ILE A 26 -1.08 -26.74 -4.68
C ILE A 26 -1.56 -25.61 -3.76
N GLU A 27 -2.25 -25.95 -2.67
CA GLU A 27 -2.71 -25.02 -1.65
C GLU A 27 -1.55 -24.19 -1.08
N ASN A 28 -0.47 -24.85 -0.68
CA ASN A 28 0.72 -24.16 -0.17
C ASN A 28 1.31 -23.20 -1.19
N LEU A 29 1.48 -23.61 -2.46
CA LEU A 29 2.04 -22.76 -3.51
C LEU A 29 1.18 -21.51 -3.77
N VAL A 30 -0.15 -21.64 -3.75
CA VAL A 30 -1.07 -20.52 -3.94
C VAL A 30 -0.89 -19.46 -2.84
N TRP A 31 -0.70 -19.90 -1.59
CA TRP A 31 -0.53 -18.98 -0.46
C TRP A 31 0.88 -18.37 -0.36
N GLU A 32 1.87 -19.01 -0.95
CA GLU A 32 3.25 -18.48 -0.97
C GLU A 32 3.44 -17.29 -1.91
N CYS A 33 2.58 -17.10 -2.90
CA CYS A 33 2.68 -16.02 -3.86
C CYS A 33 2.46 -14.66 -3.21
N LEU A 34 3.41 -13.74 -3.40
CA LEU A 34 3.28 -12.35 -2.95
C LEU A 34 2.38 -11.50 -3.84
N THR A 35 1.85 -12.04 -4.93
CA THR A 35 1.05 -11.31 -5.93
C THR A 35 1.64 -9.94 -6.31
N CYS A 36 2.96 -9.84 -6.29
CA CYS A 36 3.67 -8.59 -6.55
C CYS A 36 3.79 -8.22 -8.03
N GLY A 37 3.37 -9.11 -8.96
CA GLY A 37 3.39 -8.88 -10.41
C GLY A 37 4.76 -8.91 -11.08
N LEU A 38 5.88 -9.21 -10.37
CA LEU A 38 7.22 -9.22 -10.98
C LEU A 38 7.38 -10.30 -12.06
N CYS A 39 6.72 -11.45 -11.89
CA CYS A 39 6.69 -12.52 -12.88
C CYS A 39 5.88 -12.12 -14.13
N GLU A 40 4.83 -11.35 -13.97
CA GLU A 40 4.01 -10.80 -15.06
C GLU A 40 4.81 -9.80 -15.90
N GLU A 41 5.50 -8.88 -15.23
CA GLU A 41 6.37 -7.90 -15.86
C GLU A 41 7.45 -8.53 -16.75
N ARG A 42 7.92 -9.71 -16.37
CA ARG A 42 8.96 -10.46 -17.10
C ARG A 42 8.41 -11.51 -18.07
N CYS A 43 7.08 -11.67 -18.12
CA CYS A 43 6.45 -12.71 -18.93
C CYS A 43 6.25 -12.22 -20.36
N PRO A 44 6.91 -12.83 -21.37
CA PRO A 44 6.72 -12.43 -22.77
C PRO A 44 5.31 -12.73 -23.27
N SER A 45 4.59 -13.64 -22.61
CA SER A 45 3.22 -14.04 -22.97
C SER A 45 2.14 -13.26 -22.19
N GLY A 46 2.52 -12.30 -21.33
CA GLY A 46 1.57 -11.45 -20.59
C GLY A 46 0.64 -12.21 -19.63
N VAL A 47 1.07 -13.35 -19.08
CA VAL A 47 0.24 -14.16 -18.17
C VAL A 47 -0.01 -13.41 -16.86
N GLN A 48 -1.27 -13.17 -16.51
CA GLN A 48 -1.70 -12.45 -15.31
C GLN A 48 -1.71 -13.38 -14.07
N VAL A 49 -0.52 -13.69 -13.57
CA VAL A 49 -0.33 -14.64 -12.46
C VAL A 49 -0.97 -14.16 -11.16
N SER A 50 -0.89 -12.86 -10.86
CA SER A 50 -1.47 -12.33 -9.61
C SER A 50 -2.99 -12.45 -9.60
N ARG A 51 -3.66 -12.19 -10.73
CA ARG A 51 -5.11 -12.38 -10.86
C ARG A 51 -5.48 -13.86 -10.73
N PHE A 52 -4.75 -14.74 -11.40
CA PHE A 52 -4.93 -16.18 -11.26
C PHE A 52 -4.82 -16.65 -9.79
N ILE A 53 -3.80 -16.19 -9.07
CA ILE A 53 -3.62 -16.51 -7.64
C ILE A 53 -4.79 -15.98 -6.80
N MET A 54 -5.29 -14.79 -7.08
CA MET A 54 -6.44 -14.21 -6.38
C MET A 54 -7.69 -15.08 -6.56
N GLU A 55 -7.97 -15.51 -7.79
CA GLU A 55 -9.11 -16.39 -8.08
C GLU A 55 -8.95 -17.77 -7.41
N MET A 56 -7.76 -18.35 -7.45
CA MET A 56 -7.47 -19.61 -6.75
C MET A 56 -7.67 -19.48 -5.23
N ARG A 57 -7.26 -18.40 -4.63
CA ARG A 57 -7.50 -18.14 -3.20
C ARG A 57 -8.98 -17.99 -2.89
N THR A 58 -9.75 -17.36 -3.77
CA THR A 58 -11.20 -17.23 -3.64
C THR A 58 -11.88 -18.60 -3.71
N LEU A 59 -11.47 -19.46 -4.64
CA LEU A 59 -11.98 -20.81 -4.76
C LEU A 59 -11.66 -21.64 -3.51
N LEU A 60 -10.41 -21.62 -3.05
CA LEU A 60 -9.98 -22.36 -1.85
C LEU A 60 -10.69 -21.87 -0.58
N ALA A 61 -10.90 -20.56 -0.45
CA ALA A 61 -11.64 -19.97 0.66
C ALA A 61 -13.11 -20.43 0.68
N GLY A 62 -13.76 -20.53 -0.48
CA GLY A 62 -15.13 -20.99 -0.62
C GLY A 62 -15.32 -22.47 -0.35
N THR A 63 -14.35 -23.32 -0.71
CA THR A 63 -14.46 -24.80 -0.58
C THR A 63 -13.93 -25.34 0.74
N LYS A 64 -12.86 -24.75 1.30
CA LYS A 64 -12.14 -25.26 2.48
C LYS A 64 -12.12 -24.29 3.66
N GLY A 65 -12.76 -23.14 3.50
CA GLY A 65 -12.67 -22.02 4.43
C GLY A 65 -11.36 -21.25 4.31
N LEU A 66 -11.28 -20.12 5.00
CA LEU A 66 -10.13 -19.21 4.96
C LEU A 66 -8.94 -19.77 5.76
N LYS A 67 -8.32 -20.83 5.27
CA LYS A 67 -7.22 -21.53 5.95
C LYS A 67 -5.82 -21.05 5.56
N GLY A 68 -5.70 -20.01 4.72
CA GLY A 68 -4.39 -19.51 4.31
C GLY A 68 -3.55 -19.02 5.50
N TYR A 69 -2.25 -18.99 5.32
CA TYR A 69 -1.31 -18.39 6.27
C TYR A 69 -1.71 -16.95 6.53
N ARG A 70 -1.82 -16.58 7.81
CA ARG A 70 -2.14 -15.22 8.23
C ARG A 70 -1.11 -14.78 9.25
N SER A 71 -0.46 -13.67 8.96
CA SER A 71 0.43 -13.05 9.95
C SER A 71 -0.38 -12.51 11.12
N HIS A 72 0.27 -12.35 12.27
CA HIS A 72 -0.34 -11.84 13.50
C HIS A 72 -1.59 -12.62 13.91
N ASP A 73 -1.56 -13.95 13.75
CA ASP A 73 -2.67 -14.87 14.09
C ASP A 73 -4.01 -14.49 13.46
N GLY A 74 -3.98 -13.76 12.35
CA GLY A 74 -5.16 -13.30 11.64
C GLY A 74 -5.88 -12.10 12.24
N ALA A 75 -5.30 -11.44 13.25
CA ALA A 75 -5.91 -10.28 13.92
C ALA A 75 -6.31 -9.17 12.93
N LEU A 76 -5.43 -8.84 11.97
CA LEU A 76 -5.70 -7.82 10.96
C LEU A 76 -6.88 -8.17 10.05
N HIS A 77 -6.98 -9.43 9.63
CA HIS A 77 -8.11 -9.88 8.81
C HIS A 77 -9.41 -9.92 9.62
N SER A 78 -9.35 -10.32 10.89
CA SER A 78 -10.50 -10.31 11.79
C SER A 78 -11.00 -8.90 12.02
N TRP A 79 -10.11 -7.95 12.26
CA TRP A 79 -10.45 -6.53 12.34
C TRP A 79 -11.10 -6.01 11.06
N MET A 80 -10.57 -6.34 9.88
CA MET A 80 -11.16 -5.93 8.61
C MET A 80 -12.57 -6.50 8.40
N ARG A 81 -12.82 -7.75 8.85
CA ARG A 81 -14.17 -8.34 8.84
C ARG A 81 -15.12 -7.63 9.80
N LEU A 82 -14.66 -7.26 10.99
CA LEU A 82 -15.48 -6.45 11.91
C LEU A 82 -15.95 -5.15 11.28
N MET A 83 -15.14 -4.56 10.39
CA MET A 83 -15.52 -3.34 9.67
C MET A 83 -16.64 -3.53 8.65
N THR A 84 -17.06 -4.76 8.34
CA THR A 84 -18.24 -5.02 7.50
C THR A 84 -19.55 -4.92 8.27
N SER A 85 -19.51 -4.83 9.59
CA SER A 85 -20.73 -4.69 10.40
C SER A 85 -21.44 -3.37 10.06
N PRO A 86 -22.73 -3.42 9.70
CA PRO A 86 -23.49 -2.21 9.38
C PRO A 86 -23.71 -1.30 10.60
N ASN A 87 -23.67 -1.87 11.80
CA ASN A 87 -23.90 -1.18 13.07
C ASN A 87 -22.58 -0.82 13.77
N LEU A 88 -21.45 -0.87 13.07
CA LEU A 88 -20.16 -0.50 13.67
C LEU A 88 -20.14 0.99 14.00
N GLU A 89 -19.99 1.31 15.25
CA GLU A 89 -19.67 2.65 15.73
C GLU A 89 -18.15 2.77 15.89
N GLN A 90 -17.58 3.86 15.41
CA GLN A 90 -16.14 4.12 15.50
C GLN A 90 -15.88 5.61 15.65
N SER A 91 -14.97 5.98 16.53
CA SER A 91 -14.43 7.34 16.62
C SER A 91 -13.21 7.44 15.74
N ARG A 92 -13.45 7.58 14.42
CA ARG A 92 -12.41 7.48 13.43
C ARG A 92 -11.59 8.77 13.25
N LEU A 93 -12.15 9.91 13.64
CA LEU A 93 -11.56 11.23 13.43
C LEU A 93 -10.83 11.79 14.65
N GLY A 94 -10.77 11.05 15.74
CA GLY A 94 -10.09 11.49 16.97
C GLY A 94 -8.60 11.83 16.82
N TRP A 95 -8.00 11.48 15.70
CA TRP A 95 -6.62 11.82 15.35
C TRP A 95 -6.49 13.18 14.62
N LEU A 96 -7.60 13.76 14.14
CA LEU A 96 -7.58 15.11 13.59
C LEU A 96 -7.19 16.08 14.70
N GLY A 97 -6.07 16.75 14.51
CA GLY A 97 -5.60 17.80 15.40
C GLY A 97 -6.01 19.18 14.90
N ASP A 98 -5.81 20.18 15.74
CA ASP A 98 -5.99 21.57 15.38
C ASP A 98 -5.09 21.92 14.17
N GLY A 99 -5.63 22.70 13.21
CA GLY A 99 -4.89 23.19 12.06
C GLY A 99 -5.03 22.34 10.78
N LEU A 100 -5.74 21.21 10.81
CA LEU A 100 -6.11 20.50 9.58
C LEU A 100 -7.51 20.96 9.14
N GLN A 101 -7.61 21.48 7.91
CA GLN A 101 -8.88 21.88 7.31
C GLN A 101 -9.48 20.70 6.56
N VAL A 102 -10.67 20.28 6.99
CA VAL A 102 -11.44 19.18 6.40
C VAL A 102 -12.91 19.55 6.29
N ALA A 103 -13.64 18.88 5.41
CA ALA A 103 -15.07 19.04 5.23
C ALA A 103 -15.81 17.74 5.57
N GLU A 104 -17.11 17.86 5.88
CA GLU A 104 -18.01 16.73 6.11
C GLU A 104 -18.68 16.24 4.83
N SER A 105 -18.82 17.13 3.83
CA SER A 105 -19.43 16.84 2.53
C SER A 105 -18.80 17.70 1.43
N GLY A 106 -18.84 17.21 0.19
CA GLY A 106 -18.29 17.89 -0.97
C GLY A 106 -17.80 16.94 -2.04
N PRO A 107 -17.37 17.45 -3.20
CA PRO A 107 -17.06 16.63 -4.36
C PRO A 107 -15.73 15.87 -4.24
N LEU A 108 -14.84 16.28 -3.33
CA LEU A 108 -13.49 15.73 -3.23
C LEU A 108 -13.21 15.23 -1.82
N ALA A 109 -12.92 13.92 -1.69
CA ALA A 109 -12.55 13.31 -0.43
C ALA A 109 -11.08 12.84 -0.42
N PHE A 110 -10.51 12.77 0.77
CA PHE A 110 -9.26 12.04 1.01
C PHE A 110 -9.56 10.78 1.80
N PHE A 111 -9.23 9.62 1.22
CA PHE A 111 -9.45 8.31 1.83
C PHE A 111 -8.27 7.94 2.73
N THR A 112 -8.51 7.87 4.03
CA THR A 112 -7.48 7.60 5.04
C THR A 112 -7.11 6.11 5.12
N GLY A 113 -8.03 5.24 4.74
CA GLY A 113 -7.84 3.78 4.72
C GLY A 113 -7.55 3.20 6.09
N CYS A 114 -6.57 2.32 6.12
CA CYS A 114 -6.16 1.59 7.32
C CYS A 114 -5.13 2.34 8.19
N ALA A 115 -4.58 3.47 7.72
CA ALA A 115 -3.45 4.13 8.36
C ALA A 115 -3.68 4.48 9.83
N PRO A 116 -4.84 5.01 10.27
CA PRO A 116 -5.08 5.29 11.69
C PRO A 116 -5.05 4.04 12.58
N TYR A 117 -5.49 2.91 12.05
CA TYR A 117 -5.47 1.64 12.78
C TYR A 117 -4.08 0.99 12.79
N PHE A 118 -3.35 1.08 11.68
CA PHE A 118 -1.99 0.56 11.60
C PHE A 118 -1.05 1.28 12.56
N ASP A 119 -1.27 2.55 12.82
CA ASP A 119 -0.53 3.30 13.82
C ASP A 119 -0.61 2.67 15.21
N VAL A 120 -1.79 2.17 15.57
CA VAL A 120 -2.02 1.44 16.83
C VAL A 120 -1.47 0.01 16.76
N PHE A 121 -1.81 -0.75 15.73
CA PHE A 121 -1.38 -2.15 15.58
C PHE A 121 0.14 -2.31 15.54
N PHE A 122 0.85 -1.36 14.95
CA PHE A 122 2.29 -1.41 14.74
C PHE A 122 3.09 -0.42 15.61
N SER A 123 2.46 0.10 16.68
CA SER A 123 3.14 1.00 17.62
C SER A 123 4.40 0.38 18.24
N GLY A 124 4.41 -0.94 18.48
CA GLY A 124 5.55 -1.66 19.04
C GLY A 124 6.80 -1.70 18.15
N ILE A 125 6.68 -1.37 16.86
CA ILE A 125 7.82 -1.22 15.94
C ILE A 125 8.08 0.23 15.53
N GLU A 126 7.42 1.18 16.20
CA GLU A 126 7.61 2.62 16.01
C GLU A 126 7.34 3.10 14.56
N VAL A 127 6.35 2.51 13.90
CA VAL A 127 5.89 2.97 12.59
C VAL A 127 4.76 3.98 12.80
N ASN A 128 4.95 5.19 12.29
CA ASN A 128 3.95 6.24 12.34
C ASN A 128 3.21 6.33 11.00
N THR A 129 2.15 5.55 10.83
CA THR A 129 1.31 5.61 9.63
C THR A 129 0.30 6.75 9.67
N LEU A 130 0.01 7.27 10.85
CA LEU A 130 -0.90 8.39 11.03
C LEU A 130 -0.29 9.70 10.52
N SER A 131 1.05 9.85 10.59
CA SER A 131 1.74 11.00 9.99
C SER A 131 1.45 11.10 8.49
N ILE A 132 1.37 9.95 7.78
CA ILE A 132 1.07 9.92 6.33
C ILE A 132 -0.26 10.63 6.06
N VAL A 133 -1.28 10.33 6.86
CA VAL A 133 -2.63 10.88 6.70
C VAL A 133 -2.64 12.39 7.01
N ARG A 134 -2.04 12.78 8.14
CA ARG A 134 -1.96 14.18 8.56
C ARG A 134 -1.19 15.02 7.54
N ASP A 135 -0.04 14.54 7.12
CA ASP A 135 0.81 15.22 6.15
C ASP A 135 0.15 15.31 4.77
N SER A 136 -0.60 14.26 4.37
CA SER A 136 -1.39 14.30 3.14
C SER A 136 -2.45 15.42 3.16
N ILE A 137 -3.17 15.57 4.28
CA ILE A 137 -4.18 16.64 4.42
C ILE A 137 -3.49 18.01 4.48
N ARG A 138 -2.37 18.15 5.19
CA ARG A 138 -1.58 19.40 5.20
C ARG A 138 -1.17 19.79 3.79
N LEU A 139 -0.68 18.85 2.99
CA LEU A 139 -0.31 19.09 1.59
C LEU A 139 -1.51 19.53 0.74
N LEU A 140 -2.67 18.90 0.93
CA LEU A 140 -3.91 19.30 0.26
C LEU A 140 -4.34 20.71 0.69
N ASN A 141 -4.31 21.01 1.99
CA ASN A 141 -4.67 22.33 2.50
C ASN A 141 -3.71 23.42 1.97
N PHE A 142 -2.41 23.11 1.83
CA PHE A 142 -1.44 24.01 1.22
C PHE A 142 -1.79 24.34 -0.24
N LEU A 143 -2.37 23.40 -0.96
CA LEU A 143 -2.90 23.58 -2.31
C LEU A 143 -4.31 24.20 -2.34
N GLU A 144 -4.79 24.73 -1.20
CA GLU A 144 -6.14 25.30 -1.04
C GLU A 144 -7.28 24.26 -1.25
N ILE A 145 -6.97 22.98 -1.09
CA ILE A 145 -7.91 21.89 -1.17
C ILE A 145 -8.32 21.48 0.24
N VAL A 146 -9.61 21.63 0.56
CA VAL A 146 -10.21 21.15 1.81
C VAL A 146 -10.92 19.83 1.54
N PRO A 147 -10.32 18.67 1.84
CA PRO A 147 -10.91 17.38 1.48
C PRO A 147 -12.01 16.98 2.47
N VAL A 148 -12.99 16.24 1.97
CA VAL A 148 -13.95 15.52 2.81
C VAL A 148 -13.22 14.36 3.50
N ILE A 149 -13.39 14.23 4.82
CA ILE A 149 -12.93 13.07 5.59
C ILE A 149 -14.15 12.40 6.22
N LEU A 150 -14.37 11.14 5.87
CA LEU A 150 -15.58 10.42 6.28
C LEU A 150 -15.37 9.68 7.61
N GLU A 151 -16.14 10.01 8.63
CA GLU A 151 -16.10 9.31 9.91
C GLU A 151 -16.52 7.84 9.81
N LYS A 152 -17.47 7.55 8.92
CA LYS A 152 -17.95 6.18 8.69
C LYS A 152 -17.17 5.40 7.63
N GLU A 153 -16.05 5.95 7.15
CA GLU A 153 -15.16 5.25 6.22
C GLU A 153 -14.70 3.91 6.80
N ARG A 154 -14.58 2.90 5.96
CA ARG A 154 -14.10 1.56 6.29
C ARG A 154 -12.76 1.27 5.61
N CYS A 155 -12.10 0.17 5.97
CA CYS A 155 -10.98 -0.34 5.19
C CYS A 155 -11.39 -0.50 3.71
N CYS A 156 -10.44 -0.29 2.79
CA CYS A 156 -10.71 -0.54 1.36
C CYS A 156 -10.96 -2.03 1.04
N GLY A 157 -10.56 -2.94 1.92
CA GLY A 157 -10.75 -4.38 1.73
C GLY A 157 -9.67 -5.07 0.88
N HIS A 158 -8.58 -4.39 0.52
CA HIS A 158 -7.51 -4.96 -0.29
C HIS A 158 -7.06 -6.35 0.21
N ASP A 159 -6.83 -6.51 1.50
CA ASP A 159 -6.30 -7.76 2.03
C ASP A 159 -7.33 -8.86 2.05
N LEU A 160 -8.61 -8.53 2.26
CA LEU A 160 -9.70 -9.49 2.14
C LEU A 160 -9.82 -10.00 0.70
N LEU A 161 -9.76 -9.11 -0.29
CA LEU A 161 -9.76 -9.48 -1.71
C LEU A 161 -8.61 -10.45 -2.03
N TRP A 162 -7.39 -10.09 -1.64
CA TRP A 162 -6.18 -10.87 -1.96
C TRP A 162 -6.01 -12.14 -1.11
N THR A 163 -6.83 -12.32 -0.08
CA THR A 163 -6.93 -13.57 0.70
C THR A 163 -8.13 -14.43 0.30
N GLY A 164 -8.90 -14.02 -0.70
CA GLY A 164 -10.06 -14.74 -1.18
C GLY A 164 -11.33 -14.55 -0.36
N ASP A 165 -11.35 -13.64 0.61
CA ASP A 165 -12.52 -13.27 1.41
C ASP A 165 -13.41 -12.30 0.62
N ARG A 166 -13.98 -12.79 -0.47
CA ARG A 166 -14.72 -12.01 -1.47
C ARG A 166 -15.96 -11.35 -0.88
N GLU A 167 -16.70 -12.08 -0.07
CA GLU A 167 -17.94 -11.60 0.56
C GLU A 167 -17.70 -10.35 1.41
N ASN A 168 -16.75 -10.43 2.32
CA ASN A 168 -16.41 -9.29 3.20
C ASN A 168 -15.78 -8.13 2.42
N PHE A 169 -14.98 -8.42 1.38
CA PHE A 169 -14.46 -7.41 0.47
C PHE A 169 -15.60 -6.62 -0.21
N GLU A 170 -16.57 -7.32 -0.79
CA GLU A 170 -17.71 -6.70 -1.46
C GLU A 170 -18.58 -5.88 -0.50
N ALA A 171 -18.77 -6.37 0.73
CA ALA A 171 -19.48 -5.62 1.77
C ALA A 171 -18.78 -4.29 2.08
N LEU A 172 -17.44 -4.27 2.22
CA LEU A 172 -16.67 -3.04 2.42
C LEU A 172 -16.78 -2.07 1.24
N CYS A 173 -16.74 -2.59 0.01
CA CYS A 173 -16.95 -1.77 -1.19
C CYS A 173 -18.29 -1.05 -1.15
N ARG A 174 -19.39 -1.76 -0.87
CA ARG A 174 -20.74 -1.21 -0.81
C ARG A 174 -20.89 -0.18 0.31
N LEU A 175 -20.34 -0.46 1.49
CA LEU A 175 -20.39 0.46 2.63
C LEU A 175 -19.64 1.76 2.32
N ASN A 176 -18.40 1.69 1.84
CA ASN A 176 -17.63 2.87 1.49
C ASN A 176 -18.29 3.68 0.37
N TYR A 177 -18.82 3.02 -0.67
CA TYR A 177 -19.47 3.73 -1.77
C TYR A 177 -20.74 4.47 -1.32
N LYS A 178 -21.51 3.86 -0.40
CA LYS A 178 -22.67 4.51 0.21
C LYS A 178 -22.29 5.80 0.95
N GLU A 179 -21.18 5.76 1.69
CA GLU A 179 -20.69 6.94 2.42
C GLU A 179 -20.18 8.02 1.44
N PHE A 180 -19.48 7.65 0.37
CA PHE A 180 -19.09 8.61 -0.69
C PHE A 180 -20.31 9.29 -1.32
N GLN A 181 -21.35 8.51 -1.65
CA GLN A 181 -22.57 9.06 -2.23
C GLN A 181 -23.29 10.00 -1.24
N ALA A 182 -23.40 9.61 0.03
CA ALA A 182 -24.07 10.41 1.06
C ALA A 182 -23.37 11.76 1.30
N ALA A 183 -22.05 11.81 1.15
CA ALA A 183 -21.26 13.04 1.29
C ALA A 183 -21.13 13.84 -0.01
N GLY A 184 -21.67 13.37 -1.14
CA GLY A 184 -21.58 14.05 -2.43
C GLY A 184 -20.19 13.97 -3.08
N VAL A 185 -19.43 12.89 -2.81
CA VAL A 185 -18.06 12.72 -3.30
C VAL A 185 -18.07 12.24 -4.75
N GLU A 186 -17.35 12.94 -5.62
CA GLU A 186 -17.14 12.62 -7.03
C GLU A 186 -15.70 12.15 -7.31
N GLU A 187 -14.74 12.64 -6.52
CA GLU A 187 -13.33 12.28 -6.62
C GLU A 187 -12.76 11.90 -5.24
N VAL A 188 -12.01 10.80 -5.20
CA VAL A 188 -11.31 10.34 -3.99
C VAL A 188 -9.81 10.38 -4.21
N ILE A 189 -9.11 11.11 -3.36
CA ILE A 189 -7.65 11.13 -3.30
C ILE A 189 -7.17 10.06 -2.33
N VAL A 190 -6.13 9.33 -2.70
CA VAL A 190 -5.52 8.29 -1.88
C VAL A 190 -4.00 8.42 -1.84
N SER A 191 -3.38 8.21 -0.69
CA SER A 191 -1.93 8.08 -0.55
C SER A 191 -1.45 6.63 -0.68
N CYS A 192 -2.32 5.66 -0.40
CA CYS A 192 -2.00 4.23 -0.45
C CYS A 192 -2.29 3.63 -1.82
N PRO A 193 -1.29 2.98 -2.49
CA PRO A 193 -1.51 2.38 -3.81
C PRO A 193 -2.42 1.15 -3.79
N GLU A 194 -2.59 0.50 -2.65
CA GLU A 194 -3.57 -0.59 -2.50
C GLU A 194 -4.99 -0.05 -2.48
N CYS A 195 -5.23 1.07 -1.79
CA CYS A 195 -6.51 1.77 -1.85
C CYS A 195 -6.81 2.28 -3.27
N TYR A 196 -5.79 2.82 -3.97
CA TYR A 196 -5.92 3.24 -5.36
C TYR A 196 -6.40 2.11 -6.26
N GLN A 197 -5.75 0.94 -6.14
CA GLN A 197 -6.12 -0.23 -6.94
C GLN A 197 -7.54 -0.71 -6.60
N VAL A 198 -7.90 -0.78 -5.32
CA VAL A 198 -9.22 -1.25 -4.91
C VAL A 198 -10.32 -0.30 -5.36
N LEU A 199 -10.21 0.97 -5.01
CA LEU A 199 -11.27 1.95 -5.32
C LEU A 199 -11.40 2.23 -6.81
N GLY A 200 -10.27 2.22 -7.55
CA GLY A 200 -10.25 2.53 -8.97
C GLY A 200 -10.47 1.35 -9.91
N GLN A 201 -10.14 0.13 -9.48
CA GLN A 201 -10.19 -1.05 -10.35
C GLN A 201 -11.22 -2.09 -9.87
N TYR A 202 -11.16 -2.52 -8.61
CA TYR A 202 -11.97 -3.64 -8.14
C TYR A 202 -13.37 -3.23 -7.62
N MET A 203 -13.49 -2.06 -7.03
CA MET A 203 -14.80 -1.56 -6.59
C MET A 203 -15.79 -1.35 -7.76
N PRO A 204 -15.39 -0.84 -8.94
CA PRO A 204 -16.25 -0.80 -10.12
C PRO A 204 -16.74 -2.19 -10.60
N GLU A 205 -15.94 -3.25 -10.39
CA GLU A 205 -16.38 -4.63 -10.69
C GLU A 205 -17.49 -5.10 -9.74
N VAL A 206 -17.50 -4.61 -8.48
CA VAL A 206 -18.51 -4.91 -7.45
C VAL A 206 -19.76 -4.04 -7.59
N ILE A 207 -19.59 -2.80 -8.06
CA ILE A 207 -20.65 -1.78 -8.16
C ILE A 207 -20.71 -1.27 -9.61
N PRO A 208 -21.40 -1.99 -10.51
CA PRO A 208 -21.53 -1.57 -11.90
C PRO A 208 -22.15 -0.19 -12.02
N GLY A 209 -21.59 0.66 -12.88
CA GLY A 209 -22.07 2.02 -13.10
C GLY A 209 -21.61 3.04 -12.04
N MET A 210 -20.72 2.67 -11.13
CA MET A 210 -20.09 3.60 -10.20
C MET A 210 -19.40 4.75 -10.94
N LYS A 211 -19.70 5.97 -10.51
CA LYS A 211 -19.10 7.20 -11.05
C LYS A 211 -18.24 7.85 -9.96
N LEU A 212 -17.07 7.28 -9.73
CA LEU A 212 -16.12 7.80 -8.76
C LEU A 212 -14.73 7.87 -9.41
N LYS A 213 -14.16 9.05 -9.46
CA LYS A 213 -12.78 9.22 -9.89
C LYS A 213 -11.85 8.94 -8.71
N VAL A 214 -10.76 8.20 -8.96
CA VAL A 214 -9.75 7.90 -7.94
C VAL A 214 -8.41 8.45 -8.39
N THR A 215 -7.78 9.26 -7.55
CA THR A 215 -6.53 9.95 -7.88
C THR A 215 -5.47 9.66 -6.81
N LEU A 216 -4.26 9.29 -7.24
CA LEU A 216 -3.12 9.20 -6.34
C LEU A 216 -2.71 10.60 -5.87
N LEU A 217 -2.47 10.73 -4.56
CA LEU A 217 -1.97 11.99 -3.98
C LEU A 217 -0.67 12.43 -4.67
N SER A 218 0.24 11.52 -4.96
CA SER A 218 1.50 11.83 -5.65
C SER A 218 1.27 12.45 -7.04
N ASP A 219 0.30 11.94 -7.80
CA ASP A 219 0.00 12.47 -9.14
C ASP A 219 -0.65 13.85 -9.06
N LEU A 220 -1.55 14.05 -8.08
CA LEU A 220 -2.13 15.35 -7.78
C LEU A 220 -1.04 16.36 -7.42
N LEU A 221 -0.18 16.02 -6.45
CA LEU A 221 0.91 16.88 -6.00
C LEU A 221 1.85 17.25 -7.13
N ARG A 222 2.28 16.28 -7.94
CA ARG A 222 3.13 16.56 -9.10
C ARG A 222 2.50 17.54 -10.05
N ARG A 223 1.21 17.33 -10.38
CA ARG A 223 0.46 18.22 -11.28
C ARG A 223 0.36 19.64 -10.74
N GLU A 224 0.01 19.80 -9.47
CA GLU A 224 -0.21 21.12 -8.86
C GLU A 224 1.13 21.84 -8.63
N ILE A 225 2.14 21.17 -8.10
CA ILE A 225 3.47 21.76 -7.87
C ILE A 225 4.12 22.18 -9.20
N SER A 226 3.92 21.41 -10.27
CA SER A 226 4.47 21.77 -11.60
C SER A 226 3.89 23.05 -12.21
N LYS A 227 2.78 23.57 -11.68
CA LYS A 227 2.23 24.89 -12.08
C LYS A 227 3.04 26.06 -11.54
N GLY A 228 3.96 25.80 -10.60
CA GLY A 228 4.79 26.81 -9.93
C GLY A 228 4.18 27.31 -8.61
N GLY A 229 4.92 28.17 -7.92
CA GLY A 229 4.48 28.76 -6.65
C GLY A 229 4.71 27.88 -5.41
N VAL A 230 5.36 26.74 -5.57
CA VAL A 230 5.76 25.87 -4.46
C VAL A 230 7.28 25.84 -4.37
N THR A 231 7.80 26.15 -3.20
CA THR A 231 9.22 26.07 -2.87
C THR A 231 9.48 24.99 -1.82
N PHE A 232 10.65 24.39 -1.88
CA PHE A 232 11.07 23.36 -0.93
C PHE A 232 12.31 23.81 -0.18
N LYS A 233 12.33 23.57 1.13
CA LYS A 233 13.53 23.70 1.97
C LYS A 233 14.56 22.65 1.55
N PRO A 234 15.87 22.99 1.59
CA PRO A 234 16.90 22.04 1.26
C PRO A 234 16.98 20.90 2.28
N LEU A 235 17.21 19.68 1.78
CA LEU A 235 17.41 18.47 2.59
C LEU A 235 18.78 17.86 2.27
N LYS A 236 19.79 18.18 3.07
CA LYS A 236 21.17 17.68 2.90
C LYS A 236 21.30 16.21 3.31
N ARG A 237 20.66 15.33 2.56
CA ARG A 237 20.65 13.88 2.81
C ARG A 237 20.83 13.10 1.53
N ARG A 238 21.14 11.83 1.68
CA ARG A 238 21.13 10.88 0.57
C ARG A 238 19.93 9.95 0.72
N ALA A 239 19.08 9.93 -0.29
CA ALA A 239 17.86 9.12 -0.31
C ALA A 239 17.87 8.07 -1.42
N THR A 240 17.14 6.99 -1.19
CA THR A 240 16.75 6.02 -2.20
C THR A 240 15.24 5.76 -2.11
N TYR A 241 14.67 5.07 -3.09
CA TYR A 241 13.22 4.89 -3.16
C TYR A 241 12.83 3.41 -3.28
N GLN A 242 11.95 2.96 -2.38
CA GLN A 242 11.26 1.68 -2.48
C GLN A 242 10.03 1.84 -3.36
N ASP A 243 10.06 1.27 -4.56
CA ASP A 243 8.89 1.19 -5.43
C ASP A 243 7.86 0.20 -4.88
N PRO A 244 6.67 0.64 -4.46
CA PRO A 244 5.61 -0.28 -4.09
C PRO A 244 5.10 -1.03 -5.34
N CYS A 245 4.93 -2.33 -5.24
CA CYS A 245 4.50 -3.14 -6.38
C CYS A 245 3.13 -2.70 -6.94
N ARG A 246 2.21 -2.29 -6.07
CA ARG A 246 0.90 -1.79 -6.46
C ARG A 246 0.97 -0.44 -7.17
N LEU A 247 1.94 0.41 -6.83
CA LEU A 247 2.15 1.69 -7.48
C LEU A 247 2.91 1.54 -8.79
N GLY A 248 4.12 0.97 -8.74
CA GLY A 248 5.02 0.92 -9.89
C GLY A 248 4.55 -0.02 -10.99
N ARG A 249 4.28 -1.30 -10.66
CA ARG A 249 3.89 -2.31 -11.66
C ARG A 249 2.41 -2.24 -12.02
N MET A 250 1.53 -2.17 -11.04
CA MET A 250 0.09 -2.31 -11.29
C MET A 250 -0.58 -0.98 -11.67
N ALA A 251 -0.22 0.13 -11.03
CA ALA A 251 -0.71 1.46 -11.40
C ALA A 251 0.15 2.16 -12.48
N GLY A 252 1.34 1.63 -12.78
CA GLY A 252 2.23 2.22 -13.80
C GLY A 252 2.92 3.53 -13.39
N SER A 253 2.79 3.96 -12.12
CA SER A 253 3.32 5.23 -11.62
C SER A 253 4.71 5.02 -10.97
N CYS A 254 5.74 4.90 -11.78
CA CYS A 254 7.13 4.83 -11.32
C CYS A 254 7.80 6.20 -11.26
N GLU A 255 7.51 7.08 -12.23
CA GLU A 255 8.24 8.33 -12.42
C GLU A 255 7.74 9.47 -11.53
N THR A 256 6.45 9.48 -11.19
CA THR A 256 5.87 10.54 -10.36
C THR A 256 6.57 10.70 -9.01
N PRO A 257 6.79 9.62 -8.22
CA PRO A 257 7.52 9.73 -6.95
C PRO A 257 8.95 10.27 -7.14
N ARG A 258 9.64 9.83 -8.17
CA ARG A 258 11.01 10.29 -8.49
C ARG A 258 11.06 11.77 -8.80
N ALA A 259 10.14 12.23 -9.64
CA ALA A 259 10.04 13.63 -9.98
C ALA A 259 9.80 14.52 -8.74
N LEU A 260 8.93 14.08 -7.82
CA LEU A 260 8.68 14.81 -6.56
C LEU A 260 9.90 14.82 -5.64
N ILE A 261 10.59 13.69 -5.49
CA ILE A 261 11.83 13.60 -4.68
C ILE A 261 12.91 14.51 -5.24
N GLN A 262 13.06 14.58 -6.55
CA GLN A 262 14.07 15.41 -7.23
C GLN A 262 13.79 16.91 -7.16
N MET A 263 12.59 17.34 -6.80
CA MET A 263 12.25 18.74 -6.55
C MET A 263 12.83 19.27 -5.22
N ILE A 264 13.23 18.39 -4.30
CA ILE A 264 13.78 18.78 -2.99
C ILE A 264 15.26 19.20 -3.17
N PRO A 265 15.61 20.47 -2.92
CA PRO A 265 16.99 20.94 -3.08
C PRO A 265 17.97 20.18 -2.16
N GLU A 266 19.18 19.99 -2.62
CA GLU A 266 20.30 19.33 -1.91
C GLU A 266 20.04 17.86 -1.52
N LEU A 267 18.91 17.27 -1.89
CA LEU A 267 18.65 15.84 -1.69
C LEU A 267 19.34 15.01 -2.80
N VAL A 268 20.29 14.18 -2.40
CA VAL A 268 21.02 13.32 -3.33
C VAL A 268 20.24 12.02 -3.50
N PHE A 269 19.49 11.92 -4.59
CA PHE A 269 18.73 10.72 -4.91
C PHE A 269 19.60 9.65 -5.61
N LYS A 270 19.53 8.41 -5.16
CA LYS A 270 20.21 7.25 -5.74
C LYS A 270 19.27 6.08 -5.91
N GLU A 271 19.21 5.54 -7.12
CA GLU A 271 18.43 4.35 -7.42
C GLU A 271 19.03 3.09 -6.81
N MET A 272 18.16 2.17 -6.36
CA MET A 272 18.56 0.80 -6.06
C MET A 272 18.81 0.01 -7.34
N LYS A 273 19.56 -1.09 -7.25
CA LYS A 273 19.86 -1.99 -8.39
C LYS A 273 18.58 -2.46 -9.09
N ASN A 274 17.60 -2.88 -8.31
CA ASN A 274 16.26 -3.23 -8.81
C ASN A 274 15.29 -2.11 -8.47
N SER A 275 14.93 -1.28 -9.46
CA SER A 275 14.08 -0.10 -9.30
C SER A 275 12.95 -0.07 -10.32
N GLY A 276 11.99 0.82 -10.14
CA GLY A 276 10.83 0.97 -11.01
C GLY A 276 10.02 -0.32 -11.13
N ARG A 277 9.68 -0.70 -12.35
CA ARG A 277 8.92 -1.94 -12.61
C ARG A 277 9.70 -3.22 -12.25
N SER A 278 11.03 -3.17 -12.21
CA SER A 278 11.89 -4.30 -11.80
C SER A 278 12.13 -4.39 -10.29
N ALA A 279 11.60 -3.49 -9.48
CA ALA A 279 11.81 -3.43 -8.05
C ALA A 279 11.42 -4.73 -7.33
N ILE A 280 12.22 -5.14 -6.34
CA ILE A 280 11.88 -6.27 -5.47
C ILE A 280 10.76 -5.84 -4.51
N CYS A 281 9.84 -6.77 -4.23
CA CYS A 281 8.74 -6.57 -3.28
C CYS A 281 9.26 -6.33 -1.86
N CYS A 282 8.48 -5.63 -1.05
CA CYS A 282 8.73 -5.47 0.39
C CYS A 282 8.49 -6.77 1.21
N GLY A 283 8.26 -7.89 0.55
CA GLY A 283 8.21 -9.23 1.16
C GLY A 283 6.87 -9.61 1.79
N ASN A 284 5.82 -8.82 1.65
CA ASN A 284 4.50 -9.20 2.16
C ASN A 284 3.38 -8.80 1.18
N ASN A 285 2.29 -9.55 1.24
CA ASN A 285 1.04 -9.21 0.58
C ASN A 285 -0.14 -9.60 1.47
N GLY A 286 -1.05 -8.64 1.69
CA GLY A 286 -2.29 -8.90 2.40
C GLY A 286 -2.11 -9.44 3.82
N PHE A 287 -0.98 -9.21 4.47
CA PHE A 287 -0.64 -9.79 5.78
C PHE A 287 -0.82 -11.32 5.83
N ILE A 288 -0.49 -12.01 4.74
CA ILE A 288 -0.59 -13.47 4.66
C ILE A 288 0.68 -14.12 5.21
N ASN A 289 1.83 -13.71 4.71
CA ASN A 289 3.11 -14.35 5.01
C ASN A 289 3.93 -13.49 5.98
N CYS A 290 4.37 -14.09 7.08
CA CYS A 290 5.36 -13.53 7.99
C CYS A 290 6.29 -14.65 8.42
N ASP A 291 7.01 -15.23 7.46
CA ASP A 291 7.90 -16.36 7.63
C ASP A 291 9.37 -15.98 7.37
N ALA A 292 10.27 -16.95 7.50
CA ALA A 292 11.70 -16.75 7.26
C ALA A 292 12.01 -16.30 5.80
N TYR A 293 11.18 -16.68 4.84
CA TYR A 293 11.36 -16.31 3.43
C TYR A 293 10.93 -14.87 3.17
N SER A 294 9.80 -14.45 3.72
CA SER A 294 9.36 -13.06 3.68
C SER A 294 10.40 -12.13 4.31
N LYS A 295 10.92 -12.53 5.48
CA LYS A 295 12.01 -11.81 6.15
C LYS A 295 13.28 -11.73 5.31
N ARG A 296 13.65 -12.79 4.61
CA ARG A 296 14.81 -12.78 3.70
C ARG A 296 14.63 -11.77 2.57
N ILE A 297 13.45 -11.72 1.95
CA ILE A 297 13.14 -10.74 0.90
C ILE A 297 13.25 -9.31 1.44
N GLN A 298 12.71 -9.06 2.63
CA GLN A 298 12.78 -7.76 3.31
C GLN A 298 14.23 -7.34 3.55
N VAL A 299 15.05 -8.27 4.06
CA VAL A 299 16.47 -8.06 4.33
C VAL A 299 17.25 -7.79 3.03
N GLU A 300 17.06 -8.59 1.98
CA GLU A 300 17.67 -8.38 0.66
C GLU A 300 17.32 -6.99 0.12
N ARG A 301 16.06 -6.56 0.29
CA ARG A 301 15.64 -5.23 -0.15
C ARG A 301 16.29 -4.11 0.65
N LEU A 302 16.42 -4.25 1.97
CA LEU A 302 17.15 -3.30 2.82
C LEU A 302 18.65 -3.26 2.48
N GLN A 303 19.26 -4.41 2.17
CA GLN A 303 20.63 -4.48 1.70
C GLN A 303 20.85 -3.73 0.38
N GLU A 304 19.92 -3.84 -0.58
CA GLU A 304 19.95 -3.02 -1.80
C GLU A 304 19.87 -1.52 -1.48
N ALA A 305 18.99 -1.12 -0.55
CA ALA A 305 18.88 0.27 -0.13
C ALA A 305 20.19 0.76 0.51
N LYS A 306 20.79 -0.02 1.40
CA LYS A 306 22.10 0.29 2.03
C LYS A 306 23.24 0.36 1.02
N ALA A 307 23.22 -0.47 -0.04
CA ALA A 307 24.24 -0.45 -1.08
C ALA A 307 24.28 0.88 -1.86
N THR A 308 23.19 1.67 -1.85
CA THR A 308 23.17 3.03 -2.40
C THR A 308 23.91 4.05 -1.54
N ARG A 309 24.33 3.66 -0.34
CA ARG A 309 24.88 4.55 0.71
C ARG A 309 23.91 5.65 1.13
N SER A 310 22.61 5.40 0.98
CA SER A 310 21.57 6.30 1.47
C SER A 310 21.31 6.08 2.95
N ASP A 311 20.93 7.14 3.64
CA ASP A 311 20.51 7.14 5.05
C ASP A 311 18.98 7.28 5.20
N LEU A 312 18.30 7.61 4.09
CA LEU A 312 16.85 7.74 3.99
C LEU A 312 16.29 6.83 2.90
N LEU A 313 15.36 5.96 3.27
CA LEU A 313 14.53 5.16 2.34
C LEU A 313 13.15 5.77 2.27
N ILE A 314 12.78 6.29 1.11
CA ILE A 314 11.45 6.84 0.86
C ILE A 314 10.57 5.75 0.24
N THR A 315 9.31 5.70 0.60
CA THR A 315 8.30 4.86 -0.06
C THR A 315 6.96 5.61 -0.14
N ALA A 316 6.05 5.18 -0.99
CA ALA A 316 4.68 5.71 -1.08
C ALA A 316 3.67 4.59 -0.81
N CYS A 317 3.89 3.83 0.27
CA CYS A 317 2.99 2.75 0.68
C CYS A 317 3.18 2.46 2.19
N PRO A 318 2.12 2.64 3.00
CA PRO A 318 2.18 2.38 4.44
C PRO A 318 2.66 0.96 4.78
N LYS A 319 2.24 -0.04 4.02
CA LYS A 319 2.64 -1.43 4.26
C LYS A 319 4.11 -1.69 3.92
N CYS A 320 4.65 -1.09 2.86
CA CYS A 320 6.07 -1.19 2.59
C CYS A 320 6.88 -0.62 3.77
N MET A 321 6.45 0.51 4.34
CA MET A 321 7.05 1.09 5.52
C MET A 321 6.98 0.13 6.71
N ILE A 322 5.81 -0.44 7.02
CA ILE A 322 5.60 -1.40 8.11
C ILE A 322 6.53 -2.61 7.95
N HIS A 323 6.53 -3.26 6.78
CA HIS A 323 7.26 -4.51 6.59
C HIS A 323 8.78 -4.34 6.63
N LEU A 324 9.28 -3.28 6.03
CA LEU A 324 10.73 -3.00 6.05
C LEU A 324 11.19 -2.54 7.44
N THR A 325 10.41 -1.74 8.15
CA THR A 325 10.69 -1.38 9.54
C THR A 325 10.65 -2.60 10.47
N CYS A 326 9.66 -3.48 10.31
CA CYS A 326 9.59 -4.73 11.06
C CYS A 326 10.84 -5.59 10.85
N ALA A 327 11.39 -5.64 9.64
CA ALA A 327 12.63 -6.39 9.37
C ALA A 327 13.85 -5.75 10.02
N MET A 328 13.91 -4.43 10.10
CA MET A 328 15.01 -3.73 10.79
C MET A 328 14.94 -3.87 12.31
N ARG A 329 13.74 -3.98 12.87
CA ARG A 329 13.50 -4.14 14.32
C ARG A 329 13.58 -5.59 14.79
N ASP A 330 13.83 -6.55 13.90
CA ASP A 330 14.01 -7.96 14.28
C ASP A 330 15.25 -8.13 15.15
N PRO A 331 15.09 -8.47 16.45
CA PRO A 331 16.20 -8.52 17.40
C PRO A 331 17.26 -9.57 17.07
N TYR A 332 16.89 -10.55 16.25
CA TYR A 332 17.81 -11.67 15.93
C TYR A 332 18.67 -11.40 14.70
N ARG A 333 18.52 -10.30 13.99
CA ARG A 333 19.12 -10.21 12.66
C ARG A 333 19.91 -8.96 12.30
N HIS A 334 19.62 -7.69 12.73
CA HIS A 334 20.13 -6.65 11.83
C HIS A 334 20.35 -5.25 12.35
N SER A 335 21.25 -5.06 13.33
CA SER A 335 21.75 -3.71 13.65
C SER A 335 22.47 -3.01 12.47
N SER A 336 22.98 -3.78 11.50
CA SER A 336 23.69 -3.27 10.32
C SER A 336 22.75 -2.70 9.23
N LEU A 337 21.44 -2.99 9.27
CA LEU A 337 20.46 -2.56 8.28
C LEU A 337 19.68 -1.30 8.68
N SER A 338 20.01 -0.71 9.84
CA SER A 338 19.31 0.49 10.32
C SER A 338 19.43 1.64 9.32
N MET A 339 18.28 2.19 8.94
CA MET A 339 18.12 3.42 8.16
C MET A 339 16.75 4.03 8.45
N GLU A 340 16.59 5.31 8.21
CA GLU A 340 15.28 5.94 8.33
C GLU A 340 14.39 5.54 7.15
N ILE A 341 13.15 5.14 7.42
CA ILE A 341 12.14 4.87 6.39
C ILE A 341 11.01 5.87 6.56
N ARG A 342 10.68 6.59 5.49
CA ARG A 342 9.63 7.61 5.50
C ARG A 342 8.69 7.48 4.31
N ASP A 343 7.45 7.88 4.51
CA ASP A 343 6.52 8.03 3.41
C ASP A 343 6.82 9.29 2.59
N LEU A 344 6.56 9.23 1.28
CA LEU A 344 6.78 10.33 0.36
C LEU A 344 5.99 11.58 0.77
N ALA A 345 4.73 11.43 1.17
CA ALA A 345 3.90 12.55 1.60
C ALA A 345 4.50 13.26 2.81
N SER A 346 5.00 12.49 3.79
CA SER A 346 5.64 13.07 4.99
C SER A 346 6.97 13.77 4.66
N VAL A 347 7.77 13.22 3.74
CA VAL A 347 9.00 13.88 3.31
C VAL A 347 8.70 15.21 2.61
N LEU A 348 7.72 15.23 1.72
CA LEU A 348 7.32 16.45 1.01
C LEU A 348 6.75 17.49 1.98
N ALA A 349 5.88 17.08 2.89
CA ALA A 349 5.28 17.98 3.88
C ALA A 349 6.31 18.66 4.78
N ASP A 350 7.37 17.95 5.16
CA ASP A 350 8.45 18.54 5.97
C ASP A 350 9.32 19.54 5.19
N GLN A 351 9.42 19.37 3.88
CA GLN A 351 10.29 20.20 3.04
C GLN A 351 9.56 21.36 2.35
N ILE A 352 8.24 21.36 2.26
CA ILE A 352 7.50 22.51 1.72
C ILE A 352 7.72 23.74 2.61
N GLU A 353 7.96 24.88 2.00
CA GLU A 353 7.92 26.18 2.67
C GLU A 353 6.46 26.61 2.81
N TRP A 354 5.93 26.51 4.05
CA TRP A 354 4.50 26.73 4.36
C TRP A 354 4.08 28.21 4.33
N SER A 355 5.01 29.14 4.22
CA SER A 355 4.70 30.57 4.13
C SER A 355 4.24 30.92 2.71
N LYS A 356 2.94 30.99 2.53
CA LYS A 356 2.37 31.96 1.57
C LYS A 356 2.25 33.27 2.34
N GLU A 357 3.23 34.15 2.21
CA GLU A 357 3.04 35.55 2.55
C GLU A 357 2.00 36.21 1.63
#